data_5c91caff1cf09cdd507d00a783e111cf
#
_entry.id   5c91caff1cf09cdd507d00a783e111cf
#
_cell.length_a   1.000
_cell.length_b   1.000
_cell.length_c   1.000
_cell.angle_alpha   90.00
_cell.angle_beta   90.00
_cell.angle_gamma   90.00
#
_symmetry.space_group_name_H-M   'P 1'
#
loop_
_entity.id
_entity.type
_entity.pdbx_description
1 polymer ?
#
loop_
_entity_poly.entity_id
_entity_poly.type
_entity_poly.pdbx_seq_one_letter_code
_entity_poly.pdbx_strand_id
1 'polypeptide(L)'
;RIISTRHPNSSDSIIVNWRRVGELSKMYSQGQPIPFKTISVKLLEDIKMFLLRAPMGGNKKGTISQNTASTYFSILKAGLKQAFIDEYLTVDISAKVKGITNIEKPRVALTMNEVQMLVDTPCKDDVLKRAFLFSILTGLRHSDIQTLRWKQIQQTSKGTWQAVVIQQKTKRPDYKPVIQQALQLCGIRPDDD
;
A
#
# COMPACT_ATOMS: atom_id res chain seq x y z
N ARG A 1 3.66 -19.99 6.96
CA ARG A 1 4.19 -20.93 5.92
C ARG A 1 3.54 -20.72 4.54
N ILE A 2 2.22 -20.59 4.41
CA ILE A 2 1.54 -20.50 3.08
C ILE A 2 2.12 -19.38 2.18
N ILE A 3 2.38 -18.19 2.72
CA ILE A 3 2.87 -17.06 1.90
C ILE A 3 4.29 -17.29 1.42
N SER A 4 5.19 -17.70 2.31
CA SER A 4 6.60 -17.89 1.97
C SER A 4 6.81 -19.03 0.98
N THR A 5 5.93 -20.04 0.97
CA THR A 5 6.03 -21.18 0.05
C THR A 5 5.28 -20.98 -1.26
N ARG A 6 4.11 -20.32 -1.23
CA ARG A 6 3.25 -20.18 -2.44
C ARG A 6 3.35 -18.82 -3.12
N HIS A 7 3.83 -17.80 -2.40
CA HIS A 7 4.00 -16.44 -2.92
C HIS A 7 5.39 -15.90 -2.57
N PRO A 8 6.48 -16.52 -3.05
CA PRO A 8 7.85 -16.15 -2.67
C PRO A 8 8.21 -14.71 -3.06
N ASN A 9 7.54 -14.16 -4.08
CA ASN A 9 7.76 -12.79 -4.58
C ASN A 9 6.82 -11.75 -3.95
N SER A 10 6.17 -12.07 -2.84
CA SER A 10 5.33 -11.11 -2.12
C SER A 10 6.18 -9.98 -1.55
N SER A 11 5.66 -8.74 -1.64
CA SER A 11 6.32 -7.61 -1.02
C SER A 11 6.35 -7.75 0.51
N ASP A 12 7.36 -7.16 1.16
CA ASP A 12 7.51 -7.17 2.62
C ASP A 12 6.26 -6.68 3.34
N SER A 13 5.58 -5.68 2.78
CA SER A 13 4.33 -5.17 3.35
C SER A 13 3.20 -6.21 3.39
N ILE A 14 3.12 -7.09 2.40
CA ILE A 14 2.16 -8.20 2.38
C ILE A 14 2.53 -9.19 3.49
N ILE A 15 3.80 -9.58 3.59
CA ILE A 15 4.29 -10.51 4.61
C ILE A 15 4.02 -9.97 6.02
N VAL A 16 4.29 -8.68 6.26
CA VAL A 16 4.01 -8.01 7.54
C VAL A 16 2.52 -8.05 7.87
N ASN A 17 1.64 -7.76 6.91
CA ASN A 17 0.20 -7.81 7.14
C ASN A 17 -0.29 -9.22 7.50
N TRP A 18 0.19 -10.26 6.81
CA TRP A 18 -0.16 -11.63 7.15
C TRP A 18 0.34 -12.04 8.54
N ARG A 19 1.56 -11.65 8.90
CA ARG A 19 2.10 -11.87 10.24
C ARG A 19 1.20 -11.22 11.29
N ARG A 20 0.80 -9.97 11.05
CA ARG A 20 -0.08 -9.23 11.95
C ARG A 20 -1.46 -9.89 12.09
N VAL A 21 -2.04 -10.40 11.03
CA VAL A 21 -3.29 -11.18 11.10
C VAL A 21 -3.11 -12.44 11.95
N GLY A 22 -1.97 -13.13 11.80
CA GLY A 22 -1.65 -14.28 12.67
C GLY A 22 -1.52 -13.93 14.14
N GLU A 23 -0.88 -12.79 14.48
CA GLU A 23 -0.78 -12.27 15.86
C GLU A 23 -2.16 -11.94 16.43
N LEU A 24 -2.99 -11.24 15.67
CA LEU A 24 -4.35 -10.89 16.11
C LEU A 24 -5.25 -12.11 16.27
N SER A 25 -5.10 -13.13 15.41
CA SER A 25 -5.81 -14.40 15.55
C SER A 25 -5.39 -15.14 16.83
N LYS A 26 -4.09 -15.15 17.15
CA LYS A 26 -3.59 -15.71 18.42
C LYS A 26 -4.10 -14.93 19.63
N MET A 27 -4.16 -13.59 19.53
CA MET A 27 -4.71 -12.76 20.60
C MET A 27 -6.20 -13.04 20.83
N TYR A 28 -6.98 -13.19 19.75
CA TYR A 28 -8.39 -13.56 19.84
C TYR A 28 -8.59 -14.90 20.53
N SER A 29 -7.78 -15.91 20.19
CA SER A 29 -7.86 -17.26 20.78
C SER A 29 -7.12 -17.42 22.11
N GLN A 30 -6.60 -16.33 22.68
CA GLN A 30 -5.79 -16.33 23.90
C GLN A 30 -4.59 -17.32 23.81
N GLY A 31 -4.00 -17.39 22.62
CA GLY A 31 -2.86 -18.28 22.33
C GLY A 31 -3.24 -19.73 22.02
N GLN A 32 -4.50 -20.12 22.19
CA GLN A 32 -4.95 -21.49 21.90
C GLN A 32 -5.08 -21.72 20.39
N PRO A 33 -4.72 -22.91 19.89
CA PRO A 33 -4.91 -23.25 18.50
C PRO A 33 -6.41 -23.35 18.17
N ILE A 34 -6.81 -22.84 17.01
CA ILE A 34 -8.17 -22.95 16.49
C ILE A 34 -8.19 -24.12 15.48
N PRO A 35 -8.72 -25.30 15.85
CA PRO A 35 -8.78 -26.44 14.92
C PRO A 35 -9.68 -26.13 13.73
N PHE A 36 -9.34 -26.62 12.53
CA PHE A 36 -10.17 -26.41 11.33
C PHE A 36 -11.62 -26.88 11.51
N LYS A 37 -11.83 -27.97 12.24
CA LYS A 37 -13.16 -28.51 12.54
C LYS A 37 -14.07 -27.56 13.34
N THR A 38 -13.51 -26.60 14.08
CA THR A 38 -14.28 -25.62 14.86
C THR A 38 -14.55 -24.32 14.12
N ILE A 39 -13.95 -24.16 12.92
CA ILE A 39 -14.15 -22.96 12.12
C ILE A 39 -15.59 -22.95 11.57
N SER A 40 -16.34 -21.92 11.94
CA SER A 40 -17.74 -21.74 11.59
C SER A 40 -17.99 -20.30 11.13
N VAL A 41 -19.15 -20.07 10.52
CA VAL A 41 -19.61 -18.73 10.15
C VAL A 41 -19.66 -17.83 11.39
N LYS A 42 -20.16 -18.34 12.51
CA LYS A 42 -20.22 -17.60 13.78
C LYS A 42 -18.83 -17.18 14.26
N LEU A 43 -17.87 -18.11 14.30
CA LEU A 43 -16.50 -17.81 14.69
C LEU A 43 -15.89 -16.71 13.81
N LEU A 44 -16.14 -16.74 12.50
CA LEU A 44 -15.60 -15.76 11.58
C LEU A 44 -16.26 -14.37 11.76
N GLU A 45 -17.54 -14.31 12.09
CA GLU A 45 -18.23 -13.06 12.47
C GLU A 45 -17.68 -12.53 13.81
N ASP A 46 -17.44 -13.39 14.80
CA ASP A 46 -16.87 -12.99 16.08
C ASP A 46 -15.46 -12.42 15.91
N ILE A 47 -14.62 -13.04 15.10
CA ILE A 47 -13.28 -12.52 14.75
C ILE A 47 -13.40 -11.17 14.03
N LYS A 48 -14.35 -11.00 13.13
CA LYS A 48 -14.62 -9.75 12.43
C LYS A 48 -14.95 -8.62 13.43
N MET A 49 -15.81 -8.90 14.41
CA MET A 49 -16.14 -7.94 15.48
C MET A 49 -14.94 -7.62 16.39
N PHE A 50 -14.11 -8.63 16.68
CA PHE A 50 -12.85 -8.42 17.38
C PHE A 50 -11.91 -7.49 16.61
N LEU A 51 -11.72 -7.71 15.30
CA LEU A 51 -10.85 -6.90 14.46
C LEU A 51 -11.26 -5.43 14.42
N LEU A 52 -12.56 -5.11 14.47
CA LEU A 52 -13.04 -3.73 14.53
C LEU A 52 -12.62 -2.98 15.82
N ARG A 53 -12.21 -3.70 16.85
CA ARG A 53 -11.77 -3.16 18.16
C ARG A 53 -10.32 -3.57 18.47
N ALA A 54 -9.62 -4.21 17.53
CA ALA A 54 -8.30 -4.75 17.78
C ALA A 54 -7.26 -3.65 18.05
N PRO A 55 -6.30 -3.88 18.96
CA PRO A 55 -5.30 -2.90 19.30
C PRO A 55 -4.33 -2.65 18.12
N MET A 56 -3.76 -1.46 18.08
CA MET A 56 -2.62 -1.17 17.23
C MET A 56 -1.43 -2.07 17.59
N GLY A 57 -0.52 -2.29 16.60
CA GLY A 57 0.71 -3.06 16.86
C GLY A 57 1.84 -2.21 17.44
N GLY A 58 2.81 -2.88 18.06
CA GLY A 58 3.97 -2.26 18.68
C GLY A 58 3.58 -1.41 19.90
N ASN A 59 4.32 -0.31 20.12
CA ASN A 59 4.11 0.59 21.27
C ASN A 59 3.01 1.65 21.01
N LYS A 60 2.22 1.52 19.93
CA LYS A 60 1.16 2.48 19.61
C LYS A 60 -0.09 2.21 20.46
N LYS A 61 -0.59 3.26 21.10
CA LYS A 61 -1.86 3.22 21.86
C LYS A 61 -3.06 3.36 20.91
N GLY A 62 -4.19 2.71 21.26
CA GLY A 62 -5.45 2.79 20.53
C GLY A 62 -5.75 1.56 19.67
N THR A 63 -6.81 1.66 18.87
CA THR A 63 -7.31 0.60 18.01
C THR A 63 -6.97 0.85 16.54
N ILE A 64 -6.93 -0.21 15.76
CA ILE A 64 -6.75 -0.11 14.31
C ILE A 64 -7.96 0.57 13.65
N SER A 65 -7.74 1.23 12.52
CA SER A 65 -8.83 1.83 11.75
C SER A 65 -9.73 0.75 11.13
N GLN A 66 -10.99 1.10 10.83
CA GLN A 66 -11.92 0.18 10.15
C GLN A 66 -11.35 -0.31 8.80
N ASN A 67 -10.68 0.55 8.03
CA ASN A 67 -10.07 0.16 6.76
C ASN A 67 -8.90 -0.82 6.96
N THR A 68 -8.14 -0.68 8.06
CA THR A 68 -7.11 -1.66 8.44
C THR A 68 -7.75 -2.99 8.86
N ALA A 69 -8.82 -2.94 9.65
CA ALA A 69 -9.59 -4.14 10.02
C ALA A 69 -10.16 -4.85 8.79
N SER A 70 -10.68 -4.09 7.80
CA SER A 70 -11.15 -4.62 6.52
C SER A 70 -10.05 -5.35 5.76
N THR A 71 -8.85 -4.76 5.69
CA THR A 71 -7.69 -5.39 5.06
C THR A 71 -7.30 -6.69 5.77
N TYR A 72 -7.21 -6.69 7.10
CA TYR A 72 -6.84 -7.88 7.87
C TYR A 72 -7.90 -8.97 7.79
N PHE A 73 -9.18 -8.60 7.81
CA PHE A 73 -10.26 -9.56 7.63
C PHE A 73 -10.26 -10.18 6.22
N SER A 74 -9.95 -9.41 5.19
CA SER A 74 -9.80 -9.91 3.82
C SER A 74 -8.64 -10.91 3.70
N ILE A 75 -7.53 -10.65 4.39
CA ILE A 75 -6.39 -11.57 4.48
C ILE A 75 -6.80 -12.87 5.18
N LEU A 76 -7.52 -12.80 6.29
CA LEU A 76 -8.01 -13.98 7.00
C LEU A 76 -8.94 -14.80 6.10
N LYS A 77 -9.88 -14.17 5.40
CA LYS A 77 -10.75 -14.83 4.43
C LYS A 77 -9.97 -15.52 3.30
N ALA A 78 -8.92 -14.86 2.79
CA ALA A 78 -8.06 -15.45 1.76
C ALA A 78 -7.34 -16.71 2.28
N GLY A 79 -6.87 -16.69 3.53
CA GLY A 79 -6.28 -17.88 4.18
C GLY A 79 -7.27 -19.02 4.37
N LEU A 80 -8.51 -18.72 4.77
CA LEU A 80 -9.58 -19.73 4.91
C LEU A 80 -10.03 -20.28 3.56
N LYS A 81 -10.12 -19.44 2.52
CA LYS A 81 -10.39 -19.90 1.16
C LYS A 81 -9.31 -20.85 0.67
N GLN A 82 -8.04 -20.54 0.96
CA GLN A 82 -6.94 -21.43 0.61
C GLN A 82 -7.01 -22.75 1.39
N ALA A 83 -7.38 -22.71 2.67
CA ALA A 83 -7.59 -23.92 3.47
C ALA A 83 -8.74 -24.78 2.94
N PHE A 84 -9.78 -24.19 2.36
CA PHE A 84 -10.82 -24.92 1.66
C PHE A 84 -10.29 -25.57 0.36
N ILE A 85 -9.53 -24.82 -0.44
CA ILE A 85 -8.90 -25.34 -1.68
C ILE A 85 -7.94 -26.50 -1.36
N ASP A 86 -7.24 -26.43 -0.23
CA ASP A 86 -6.30 -27.44 0.24
C ASP A 86 -7.00 -28.59 1.03
N GLU A 87 -8.33 -28.65 1.00
CA GLU A 87 -9.17 -29.69 1.61
C GLU A 87 -9.09 -29.80 3.14
N TYR A 88 -8.51 -28.79 3.84
CA TYR A 88 -8.58 -28.71 5.30
C TYR A 88 -9.98 -28.30 5.81
N LEU A 89 -10.78 -27.69 4.96
CA LEU A 89 -12.17 -27.32 5.22
C LEU A 89 -13.07 -27.97 4.18
N THR A 90 -14.17 -28.56 4.60
CA THR A 90 -15.17 -29.21 3.73
C THR A 90 -16.10 -28.20 3.07
N VAL A 91 -16.17 -26.97 3.60
CA VAL A 91 -17.04 -25.89 3.10
C VAL A 91 -16.24 -24.58 3.07
N ASP A 92 -16.42 -23.79 2.01
CA ASP A 92 -15.86 -22.44 1.94
C ASP A 92 -16.63 -21.48 2.88
N ILE A 93 -16.18 -21.43 4.14
CA ILE A 93 -16.71 -20.51 5.15
C ILE A 93 -16.44 -19.06 4.76
N SER A 94 -15.34 -18.80 4.04
CA SER A 94 -14.94 -17.44 3.66
C SER A 94 -15.99 -16.78 2.74
N ALA A 95 -16.67 -17.53 1.91
CA ALA A 95 -17.70 -17.03 1.01
C ALA A 95 -18.99 -16.64 1.76
N LYS A 96 -19.27 -17.27 2.91
CA LYS A 96 -20.52 -17.09 3.67
C LYS A 96 -20.55 -15.82 4.53
N VAL A 97 -19.40 -15.18 4.76
CA VAL A 97 -19.29 -13.99 5.62
C VAL A 97 -18.95 -12.76 4.78
N LYS A 98 -19.76 -11.72 4.90
CA LYS A 98 -19.50 -10.43 4.24
C LYS A 98 -18.26 -9.76 4.81
N GLY A 99 -17.45 -9.13 3.94
CA GLY A 99 -16.30 -8.32 4.33
C GLY A 99 -16.67 -7.15 5.24
N ILE A 100 -15.67 -6.50 5.81
CA ILE A 100 -15.84 -5.23 6.51
C ILE A 100 -15.87 -4.13 5.45
N THR A 101 -16.89 -3.28 5.47
CA THR A 101 -17.03 -2.15 4.54
C THR A 101 -15.95 -1.10 4.83
N ASN A 102 -15.29 -0.61 3.79
CA ASN A 102 -14.34 0.49 3.91
C ASN A 102 -15.09 1.82 4.11
N ILE A 103 -14.51 2.70 4.94
CA ILE A 103 -14.95 4.08 5.08
C ILE A 103 -14.10 4.93 4.13
N GLU A 104 -14.76 5.57 3.17
CA GLU A 104 -14.12 6.60 2.35
C GLU A 104 -14.00 7.89 3.17
N LYS A 105 -12.77 8.37 3.30
CA LYS A 105 -12.50 9.69 3.88
C LYS A 105 -12.15 10.65 2.75
N PRO A 106 -12.70 11.87 2.75
CA PRO A 106 -12.30 12.87 1.78
C PRO A 106 -10.79 13.09 1.89
N ARG A 107 -10.13 13.13 0.76
CA ARG A 107 -8.69 13.45 0.71
C ARG A 107 -8.53 14.95 0.66
N VAL A 108 -7.79 15.49 1.59
CA VAL A 108 -7.38 16.90 1.55
C VAL A 108 -6.24 17.01 0.52
N ALA A 109 -6.43 17.83 -0.49
CA ALA A 109 -5.41 18.16 -1.48
C ALA A 109 -4.92 19.60 -1.21
N LEU A 110 -3.66 19.85 -1.53
CA LEU A 110 -3.10 21.22 -1.48
C LEU A 110 -3.76 22.09 -2.56
N THR A 111 -4.14 23.29 -2.18
CA THR A 111 -4.56 24.33 -3.12
C THR A 111 -3.33 24.90 -3.84
N MET A 112 -3.55 25.58 -4.97
CA MET A 112 -2.45 26.26 -5.70
C MET A 112 -1.75 27.31 -4.84
N ASN A 113 -2.47 28.03 -3.99
CA ASN A 113 -1.88 29.01 -3.07
C ASN A 113 -0.96 28.33 -2.05
N GLU A 114 -1.37 27.18 -1.49
CA GLU A 114 -0.53 26.41 -0.56
C GLU A 114 0.72 25.85 -1.25
N VAL A 115 0.60 25.42 -2.51
CA VAL A 115 1.76 24.99 -3.31
C VAL A 115 2.72 26.17 -3.52
N GLN A 116 2.21 27.37 -3.84
CA GLN A 116 3.04 28.56 -3.98
C GLN A 116 3.73 28.93 -2.66
N MET A 117 3.04 28.87 -1.54
CA MET A 117 3.65 29.07 -0.22
C MET A 117 4.78 28.08 0.06
N LEU A 118 4.63 26.83 -0.36
CA LEU A 118 5.71 25.82 -0.25
C LEU A 118 6.90 26.15 -1.14
N VAL A 119 6.67 26.67 -2.34
CA VAL A 119 7.75 27.16 -3.23
C VAL A 119 8.54 28.29 -2.57
N ASP A 120 7.86 29.21 -1.91
CA ASP A 120 8.48 30.39 -1.30
C ASP A 120 9.11 30.07 0.07
N THR A 121 8.71 28.98 0.73
CA THR A 121 9.22 28.62 2.06
C THR A 121 10.65 28.03 1.96
N PRO A 122 11.62 28.55 2.71
CA PRO A 122 12.96 27.97 2.77
C PRO A 122 12.93 26.53 3.31
N CYS A 123 13.70 25.65 2.69
CA CYS A 123 13.88 24.28 3.15
C CYS A 123 15.36 23.98 3.33
N LYS A 124 15.72 23.33 4.44
CA LYS A 124 17.13 22.93 4.70
C LYS A 124 17.64 21.89 3.70
N ASP A 125 16.73 21.03 3.22
CA ASP A 125 17.01 20.01 2.22
C ASP A 125 16.40 20.43 0.88
N ASP A 126 17.24 21.03 0.03
CA ASP A 126 16.81 21.49 -1.31
C ASP A 126 16.41 20.33 -2.21
N VAL A 127 17.07 19.17 -2.10
CA VAL A 127 16.74 17.99 -2.90
C VAL A 127 15.36 17.48 -2.55
N LEU A 128 15.01 17.42 -1.26
CA LEU A 128 13.70 17.01 -0.78
C LEU A 128 12.61 17.97 -1.29
N LYS A 129 12.84 19.28 -1.21
CA LYS A 129 11.91 20.30 -1.69
C LYS A 129 11.68 20.16 -3.19
N ARG A 130 12.75 20.07 -3.99
CA ARG A 130 12.65 19.89 -5.45
C ARG A 130 11.92 18.60 -5.82
N ALA A 131 12.24 17.48 -5.16
CA ALA A 131 11.57 16.20 -5.37
C ALA A 131 10.08 16.25 -5.04
N PHE A 132 9.69 16.95 -3.96
CA PHE A 132 8.30 17.14 -3.58
C PHE A 132 7.53 17.98 -4.61
N LEU A 133 8.09 19.11 -5.05
CA LEU A 133 7.49 19.95 -6.08
C LEU A 133 7.41 19.21 -7.42
N PHE A 134 8.42 18.43 -7.77
CA PHE A 134 8.39 17.57 -8.95
C PHE A 134 7.27 16.53 -8.87
N SER A 135 7.05 15.95 -7.69
CA SER A 135 5.92 15.04 -7.44
C SER A 135 4.56 15.72 -7.70
N ILE A 136 4.39 16.96 -7.22
CA ILE A 136 3.16 17.72 -7.44
C ILE A 136 2.92 17.96 -8.94
N LEU A 137 3.95 18.37 -9.68
CA LEU A 137 3.84 18.72 -11.09
C LEU A 137 3.66 17.52 -12.03
N THR A 138 4.17 16.33 -11.65
CA THR A 138 4.16 15.14 -12.49
C THR A 138 3.16 14.08 -12.04
N GLY A 139 2.71 14.12 -10.79
CA GLY A 139 1.90 13.06 -10.19
C GLY A 139 2.66 11.75 -9.97
N LEU A 140 3.99 11.76 -10.06
CA LEU A 140 4.83 10.61 -9.75
C LEU A 140 4.82 10.30 -8.25
N ARG A 141 4.84 9.02 -7.91
CA ARG A 141 4.93 8.60 -6.50
C ARG A 141 6.34 8.81 -5.96
N HIS A 142 6.46 8.97 -4.65
CA HIS A 142 7.76 9.07 -3.98
C HIS A 142 8.74 7.95 -4.39
N SER A 143 8.28 6.69 -4.43
CA SER A 143 9.10 5.54 -4.84
C SER A 143 9.63 5.66 -6.27
N ASP A 144 8.85 6.27 -7.16
CA ASP A 144 9.21 6.41 -8.56
C ASP A 144 10.25 7.53 -8.74
N ILE A 145 10.09 8.62 -7.95
CA ILE A 145 11.04 9.75 -7.96
C ILE A 145 12.39 9.36 -7.36
N GLN A 146 12.41 8.56 -6.28
CA GLN A 146 13.66 8.09 -5.67
C GLN A 146 14.57 7.31 -6.62
N THR A 147 13.98 6.67 -7.62
CA THR A 147 14.71 5.84 -8.59
C THR A 147 14.76 6.45 -9.98
N LEU A 148 14.21 7.65 -10.17
CA LEU A 148 14.18 8.34 -11.45
C LEU A 148 15.58 8.74 -11.87
N ARG A 149 15.93 8.44 -13.12
CA ARG A 149 17.19 8.78 -13.75
C ARG A 149 16.96 9.64 -14.99
N TRP A 150 17.93 10.42 -15.38
CA TRP A 150 17.84 11.28 -16.57
C TRP A 150 17.50 10.51 -17.85
N LYS A 151 18.04 9.32 -18.07
CA LYS A 151 17.71 8.45 -19.21
C LYS A 151 16.22 8.10 -19.32
N GLN A 152 15.48 8.22 -18.24
CA GLN A 152 14.03 7.99 -18.21
C GLN A 152 13.23 9.26 -18.53
N ILE A 153 13.88 10.44 -18.59
CA ILE A 153 13.28 11.70 -19.01
C ILE A 153 13.62 11.90 -20.48
N GLN A 154 12.63 11.70 -21.34
CA GLN A 154 12.81 11.63 -22.78
C GLN A 154 11.94 12.66 -23.47
N GLN A 155 12.43 13.17 -24.60
CA GLN A 155 11.64 14.02 -25.48
C GLN A 155 10.82 13.16 -26.44
N THR A 156 9.54 13.48 -26.59
CA THR A 156 8.66 12.83 -27.54
C THR A 156 8.91 13.36 -28.94
N SER A 157 8.40 12.67 -29.96
CA SER A 157 8.45 13.14 -31.37
C SER A 157 7.78 14.50 -31.59
N LYS A 158 6.94 14.94 -30.65
CA LYS A 158 6.26 16.26 -30.68
C LYS A 158 7.04 17.34 -29.92
N GLY A 159 8.27 17.06 -29.46
CA GLY A 159 9.10 18.00 -28.73
C GLY A 159 8.72 18.20 -27.24
N THR A 160 7.72 17.47 -26.73
CA THR A 160 7.34 17.53 -25.31
C THR A 160 8.17 16.55 -24.49
N TRP A 161 8.38 16.84 -23.20
CA TRP A 161 9.10 15.95 -22.30
C TRP A 161 8.16 15.01 -21.57
N GLN A 162 8.64 13.78 -21.35
CA GLN A 162 7.95 12.75 -20.57
C GLN A 162 8.93 11.97 -19.70
N ALA A 163 8.48 11.55 -18.51
CA ALA A 163 9.18 10.57 -17.69
C ALA A 163 8.60 9.19 -17.95
N VAL A 164 9.45 8.22 -18.29
CA VAL A 164 9.09 6.82 -18.50
C VAL A 164 9.49 6.04 -17.26
N VAL A 165 8.53 5.69 -16.43
CA VAL A 165 8.76 4.95 -15.18
C VAL A 165 8.10 3.59 -15.22
N ILE A 166 8.78 2.58 -14.71
CA ILE A 166 8.16 1.27 -14.49
C ILE A 166 7.56 1.24 -13.10
N GLN A 167 6.24 1.31 -13.01
CA GLN A 167 5.56 1.27 -11.72
C GLN A 167 5.94 0.02 -10.93
N GLN A 168 6.49 0.18 -9.74
CA GLN A 168 6.93 -0.95 -8.92
C GLN A 168 5.79 -1.92 -8.58
N LYS A 169 4.58 -1.40 -8.38
CA LYS A 169 3.41 -2.20 -7.99
C LYS A 169 2.82 -3.01 -9.13
N THR A 170 2.74 -2.45 -10.33
CA THR A 170 2.06 -3.09 -11.47
C THR A 170 3.02 -3.66 -12.51
N LYS A 171 4.32 -3.34 -12.39
CA LYS A 171 5.37 -3.67 -13.36
C LYS A 171 5.07 -3.20 -14.80
N ARG A 172 4.20 -2.18 -14.93
CA ARG A 172 3.83 -1.59 -16.22
C ARG A 172 4.55 -0.28 -16.43
N PRO A 173 4.94 0.05 -17.66
CA PRO A 173 5.45 1.37 -17.99
C PRO A 173 4.33 2.41 -17.81
N ASP A 174 4.68 3.54 -17.23
CA ASP A 174 3.82 4.70 -17.04
C ASP A 174 4.53 5.91 -17.65
N TYR A 175 3.84 6.64 -18.51
CA TYR A 175 4.36 7.79 -19.24
C TYR A 175 3.76 9.05 -18.63
N LYS A 176 4.56 9.82 -17.91
CA LYS A 176 4.12 11.05 -17.26
C LYS A 176 4.65 12.27 -18.01
N PRO A 177 3.78 13.20 -18.41
CA PRO A 177 4.26 14.46 -18.99
C PRO A 177 5.11 15.21 -17.96
N VAL A 178 6.22 15.78 -18.45
CA VAL A 178 7.12 16.61 -17.64
C VAL A 178 7.09 18.01 -18.27
N ILE A 179 6.42 18.93 -17.59
CA ILE A 179 6.37 20.33 -18.03
C ILE A 179 7.72 21.01 -17.76
N GLN A 180 7.96 22.15 -18.41
CA GLN A 180 9.25 22.84 -18.32
C GLN A 180 9.64 23.20 -16.87
N GLN A 181 8.68 23.62 -16.05
CA GLN A 181 8.91 23.91 -14.63
C GLN A 181 9.35 22.67 -13.84
N ALA A 182 8.77 21.51 -14.15
CA ALA A 182 9.19 20.25 -13.53
C ALA A 182 10.59 19.83 -13.98
N LEU A 183 10.92 20.03 -15.27
CA LEU A 183 12.24 19.73 -15.79
C LEU A 183 13.35 20.55 -15.10
N GLN A 184 13.10 21.85 -14.84
CA GLN A 184 14.03 22.71 -14.11
C GLN A 184 14.33 22.22 -12.70
N LEU A 185 13.39 21.53 -12.05
CA LEU A 185 13.59 20.94 -10.73
C LEU A 185 14.55 19.73 -10.73
N CYS A 186 14.76 19.09 -11.87
CA CYS A 186 15.68 17.96 -12.00
C CYS A 186 17.16 18.37 -11.89
N GLY A 187 17.47 19.65 -12.08
CA GLY A 187 18.85 20.13 -12.13
C GLY A 187 19.50 19.96 -13.51
N ILE A 188 20.82 19.91 -13.54
CA ILE A 188 21.60 19.79 -14.79
C ILE A 188 21.71 18.30 -15.16
N ARG A 189 21.45 17.99 -16.42
CA ARG A 189 21.67 16.64 -16.94
C ARG A 189 23.17 16.39 -17.05
N PRO A 190 23.72 15.29 -16.50
CA PRO A 190 25.12 14.90 -16.71
C PRO A 190 25.37 14.55 -18.17
N ASP A 191 26.59 14.79 -18.63
CA ASP A 191 27.00 14.50 -20.03
C ASP A 191 27.02 13.00 -20.37
N ASP A 192 27.15 12.15 -19.35
CA ASP A 192 27.33 10.69 -19.45
C ASP A 192 26.05 9.86 -19.18
N ASP A 193 24.82 10.46 -19.20
CA ASP A 193 23.60 9.74 -18.83
C ASP A 193 22.67 9.47 -20.05
#